data_ce54442690a834a61055ca80de070210
#
_entry.id   ce54442690a834a61055ca80de070210
#
_cell.length_a   1.000
_cell.length_b   1.000
_cell.length_c   1.000
_cell.angle_alpha   90.00
_cell.angle_beta   90.00
_cell.angle_gamma   90.00
#
_symmetry.space_group_name_H-M   'P 1'
#
loop_
_entity.id
_entity.type
_entity.pdbx_description
1 polymer ?
#
loop_
_entity_poly.entity_id
_entity_poly.type
_entity_poly.pdbx_seq_one_letter_code
_entity_poly.pdbx_strand_id
1 'polypeptide(L)'
;MTERKTAAEDRRVAFLGGGRMGEALVSGLVRSGGRNPDELIVTCRREERAKELTERTGVTATLSNPDAVRWASTLVLTVKPQDMEALLEQISAEVRTDQLVVTFAAGIRTSFIEGFLQPETPVVRVMSNTPVLVDEAMSVISAGRHAEDKHMAIAEELLSSVGRVIRLPEKHQDAVTATSGSGPAYFFLLAEAMIEACIMLGLSRDVATELIIQTMLGSAKMLRDTGKHPVELREMVTSPGGTTIMAIRHLEQAGVRAAFLNAIDAASKRSAELAMGRDPEEGPHG
;
A
#
# COMPACT_ATOMS: atom_id res chain seq x y z
N MET A 1 29.55 3.20 24.98
CA MET A 1 29.86 1.97 24.21
C MET A 1 28.54 1.43 23.69
N THR A 2 28.23 1.69 22.44
CA THR A 2 27.01 1.15 21.79
C THR A 2 27.32 -0.30 21.43
N GLU A 3 26.67 -1.25 22.11
CA GLU A 3 26.74 -2.65 21.72
C GLU A 3 26.27 -2.77 20.27
N ARG A 4 27.08 -3.37 19.40
CA ARG A 4 26.66 -3.70 18.03
C ARG A 4 25.56 -4.73 18.13
N LYS A 5 24.36 -4.39 17.67
CA LYS A 5 23.25 -5.33 17.47
C LYS A 5 23.73 -6.53 16.66
N THR A 6 23.22 -7.71 16.97
CA THR A 6 23.47 -8.89 16.15
C THR A 6 22.73 -8.76 14.81
N ALA A 7 23.20 -9.41 13.75
CA ALA A 7 22.52 -9.40 12.45
C ALA A 7 21.05 -9.87 12.52
N ALA A 8 20.72 -10.74 13.49
CA ALA A 8 19.37 -11.20 13.76
C ALA A 8 18.49 -10.10 14.40
N GLU A 9 19.06 -9.24 15.25
CA GLU A 9 18.34 -8.12 15.86
C GLU A 9 18.04 -7.02 14.84
N ASP A 10 18.91 -6.80 13.85
CA ASP A 10 18.71 -5.85 12.77
C ASP A 10 17.55 -6.24 11.82
N ARG A 11 17.11 -7.51 11.83
CA ARG A 11 16.01 -8.02 10.99
C ARG A 11 14.64 -8.01 11.68
N ARG A 12 14.56 -7.67 12.97
CA ARG A 12 13.31 -7.69 13.75
C ARG A 12 12.37 -6.56 13.33
N VAL A 13 11.14 -6.93 12.96
CA VAL A 13 10.11 -5.98 12.52
C VAL A 13 8.87 -6.09 13.40
N ALA A 14 8.41 -4.97 13.92
CA ALA A 14 7.15 -4.87 14.65
C ALA A 14 6.08 -4.20 13.80
N PHE A 15 4.97 -4.90 13.58
CA PHE A 15 3.78 -4.35 12.93
C PHE A 15 2.83 -3.82 14.01
N LEU A 16 2.73 -2.51 14.12
CA LEU A 16 1.82 -1.87 15.07
C LEU A 16 0.45 -1.69 14.42
N GLY A 17 -0.42 -2.69 14.67
CA GLY A 17 -1.77 -2.78 14.12
C GLY A 17 -2.04 -4.04 13.30
N GLY A 18 -2.53 -5.12 13.94
CA GLY A 18 -2.93 -6.39 13.31
C GLY A 18 -4.28 -6.31 12.56
N GLY A 19 -4.53 -5.20 11.84
CA GLY A 19 -5.65 -5.03 10.92
C GLY A 19 -5.41 -5.72 9.58
N ARG A 20 -6.28 -5.45 8.58
CA ARG A 20 -6.18 -6.06 7.25
C ARG A 20 -4.83 -5.82 6.56
N MET A 21 -4.32 -4.59 6.62
CA MET A 21 -3.04 -4.23 6.00
C MET A 21 -1.87 -4.91 6.72
N GLY A 22 -1.83 -4.83 8.07
CA GLY A 22 -0.77 -5.48 8.86
C GLY A 22 -0.75 -6.98 8.65
N GLU A 23 -1.91 -7.65 8.66
CA GLU A 23 -2.01 -9.09 8.37
C GLU A 23 -1.54 -9.43 6.95
N ALA A 24 -1.96 -8.66 5.95
CA ALA A 24 -1.57 -8.90 4.56
C ALA A 24 -0.05 -8.82 4.37
N LEU A 25 0.58 -7.79 4.95
CA LEU A 25 2.05 -7.62 4.91
C LEU A 25 2.77 -8.76 5.62
N VAL A 26 2.35 -9.06 6.85
CA VAL A 26 2.95 -10.15 7.65
C VAL A 26 2.83 -11.49 6.93
N SER A 27 1.61 -11.83 6.45
CA SER A 27 1.37 -13.06 5.72
C SER A 27 2.18 -13.15 4.43
N GLY A 28 2.31 -12.03 3.70
CA GLY A 28 3.10 -11.94 2.49
C GLY A 28 4.59 -12.14 2.76
N LEU A 29 5.14 -11.49 3.80
CA LEU A 29 6.53 -11.63 4.21
C LEU A 29 6.89 -13.07 4.60
N VAL A 30 6.02 -13.74 5.35
CA VAL A 30 6.23 -15.14 5.74
C VAL A 30 6.12 -16.06 4.52
N ARG A 31 5.08 -15.87 3.70
CA ARG A 31 4.82 -16.71 2.52
C ARG A 31 5.94 -16.60 1.48
N SER A 32 6.47 -15.41 1.25
CA SER A 32 7.57 -15.19 0.29
C SER A 32 8.95 -15.60 0.81
N GLY A 33 9.07 -15.92 2.12
CA GLY A 33 10.35 -16.15 2.75
C GLY A 33 11.19 -14.87 2.97
N GLY A 34 10.58 -13.70 2.84
CA GLY A 34 11.25 -12.41 3.08
C GLY A 34 11.64 -12.20 4.53
N ARG A 35 10.87 -12.76 5.46
CA ARG A 35 11.16 -12.83 6.91
C ARG A 35 10.70 -14.14 7.50
N ASN A 36 11.43 -14.65 8.50
CA ASN A 36 10.98 -15.76 9.30
C ASN A 36 9.93 -15.28 10.32
N PRO A 37 8.99 -16.15 10.76
CA PRO A 37 7.99 -15.77 11.76
C PRO A 37 8.56 -15.23 13.08
N ASP A 38 9.72 -15.69 13.50
CA ASP A 38 10.45 -15.27 14.71
C ASP A 38 11.16 -13.91 14.58
N GLU A 39 11.28 -13.39 13.35
CA GLU A 39 11.75 -12.04 13.07
C GLU A 39 10.61 -11.00 13.09
N LEU A 40 9.36 -11.43 13.28
CA LEU A 40 8.15 -10.61 13.19
C LEU A 40 7.36 -10.61 14.49
N ILE A 41 6.83 -9.46 14.85
CA ILE A 41 5.83 -9.32 15.93
C ILE A 41 4.70 -8.41 15.45
N VAL A 42 3.46 -8.73 15.85
CA VAL A 42 2.28 -7.94 15.48
C VAL A 42 1.54 -7.50 16.72
N THR A 43 1.10 -6.26 16.79
CA THR A 43 0.27 -5.82 17.89
C THR A 43 -1.21 -5.80 17.52
N CYS A 44 -2.05 -6.22 18.46
CA CYS A 44 -3.50 -6.24 18.32
C CYS A 44 -4.17 -5.57 19.53
N ARG A 45 -5.40 -5.06 19.34
CA ARG A 45 -6.19 -4.50 20.45
C ARG A 45 -6.99 -5.55 21.23
N ARG A 46 -7.18 -6.75 20.67
CA ARG A 46 -8.01 -7.83 21.24
C ARG A 46 -7.26 -9.15 21.22
N GLU A 47 -7.38 -9.92 22.29
CA GLU A 47 -6.73 -11.24 22.43
C GLU A 47 -7.18 -12.23 21.35
N GLU A 48 -8.48 -12.25 21.01
CA GLU A 48 -9.00 -13.17 20.00
C GLU A 48 -8.30 -12.91 18.65
N ARG A 49 -8.10 -11.63 18.31
CA ARG A 49 -7.41 -11.27 17.06
C ARG A 49 -5.93 -11.64 17.09
N ALA A 50 -5.29 -11.50 18.24
CA ALA A 50 -3.89 -11.91 18.39
C ALA A 50 -3.74 -13.42 18.21
N LYS A 51 -4.60 -14.23 18.81
CA LYS A 51 -4.62 -15.68 18.65
C LYS A 51 -4.86 -16.09 17.18
N GLU A 52 -5.88 -15.52 16.55
CA GLU A 52 -6.20 -15.77 15.14
C GLU A 52 -4.99 -15.48 14.21
N LEU A 53 -4.31 -14.35 14.42
CA LEU A 53 -3.12 -14.00 13.62
C LEU A 53 -1.98 -14.97 13.84
N THR A 54 -1.69 -15.32 15.10
CA THR A 54 -0.63 -16.30 15.42
C THR A 54 -0.93 -17.66 14.80
N GLU A 55 -2.16 -18.14 14.89
CA GLU A 55 -2.57 -19.45 14.30
C GLU A 55 -2.42 -19.44 12.76
N ARG A 56 -2.76 -18.33 12.11
CA ARG A 56 -2.72 -18.22 10.64
C ARG A 56 -1.33 -17.98 10.06
N THR A 57 -0.48 -17.26 10.78
CA THR A 57 0.79 -16.78 10.24
C THR A 57 2.02 -17.39 10.91
N GLY A 58 1.85 -18.00 12.07
CA GLY A 58 2.96 -18.46 12.92
C GLY A 58 3.73 -17.32 13.61
N VAL A 59 3.33 -16.07 13.42
CA VAL A 59 4.01 -14.89 13.96
C VAL A 59 3.49 -14.59 15.38
N THR A 60 4.38 -14.13 16.26
CA THR A 60 4.01 -13.70 17.61
C THR A 60 3.10 -12.47 17.53
N ALA A 61 1.90 -12.58 18.13
CA ALA A 61 1.01 -11.43 18.31
C ALA A 61 0.91 -11.04 19.78
N THR A 62 0.93 -9.73 20.07
CA THR A 62 0.88 -9.16 21.43
C THR A 62 -0.14 -8.03 21.52
N LEU A 63 -0.54 -7.67 22.74
CA LEU A 63 -1.40 -6.51 23.03
C LEU A 63 -0.60 -5.26 23.41
N SER A 64 0.70 -5.39 23.62
CA SER A 64 1.58 -4.30 24.10
C SER A 64 2.36 -3.69 22.93
N ASN A 65 1.99 -2.47 22.52
CA ASN A 65 2.76 -1.70 21.55
C ASN A 65 4.17 -1.34 22.10
N PRO A 66 4.33 -0.87 23.35
CA PRO A 66 5.66 -0.55 23.88
C PRO A 66 6.63 -1.75 23.88
N ASP A 67 6.15 -2.97 24.22
CA ASP A 67 7.01 -4.16 24.19
C ASP A 67 7.46 -4.51 22.79
N ALA A 68 6.54 -4.42 21.82
CA ALA A 68 6.87 -4.65 20.40
C ALA A 68 7.89 -3.61 19.89
N VAL A 69 7.74 -2.34 20.28
CA VAL A 69 8.69 -1.27 19.94
C VAL A 69 10.09 -1.54 20.50
N ARG A 70 10.20 -1.90 21.77
CA ARG A 70 11.49 -2.23 22.39
C ARG A 70 12.20 -3.39 21.72
N TRP A 71 11.45 -4.38 21.25
CA TRP A 71 11.97 -5.60 20.65
C TRP A 71 12.50 -5.41 19.23
N ALA A 72 11.90 -4.52 18.42
CA ALA A 72 12.16 -4.41 16.98
C ALA A 72 13.28 -3.41 16.64
N SER A 73 13.84 -3.56 15.43
CA SER A 73 14.71 -2.56 14.79
C SER A 73 13.93 -1.73 13.75
N THR A 74 12.85 -2.28 13.19
CA THR A 74 11.96 -1.61 12.26
C THR A 74 10.53 -1.65 12.78
N LEU A 75 9.87 -0.50 12.80
CA LEU A 75 8.50 -0.32 13.25
C LEU A 75 7.60 -0.02 12.04
N VAL A 76 6.60 -0.84 11.80
CA VAL A 76 5.66 -0.67 10.68
C VAL A 76 4.30 -0.27 11.23
N LEU A 77 3.91 0.98 11.03
CA LEU A 77 2.66 1.55 11.53
C LEU A 77 1.54 1.26 10.54
N THR A 78 0.66 0.32 10.89
CA THR A 78 -0.48 -0.14 10.07
C THR A 78 -1.84 0.13 10.72
N VAL A 79 -1.88 0.98 11.74
CA VAL A 79 -3.12 1.48 12.31
C VAL A 79 -3.84 2.40 11.33
N LYS A 80 -5.13 2.60 11.55
CA LYS A 80 -5.90 3.58 10.76
C LYS A 80 -5.42 5.00 11.07
N PRO A 81 -5.55 5.94 10.11
CA PRO A 81 -5.09 7.31 10.30
C PRO A 81 -5.66 8.00 11.56
N GLN A 82 -6.92 7.73 11.92
CA GLN A 82 -7.54 8.29 13.13
C GLN A 82 -6.99 7.73 14.46
N ASP A 83 -6.32 6.58 14.41
CA ASP A 83 -5.72 5.93 15.59
C ASP A 83 -4.21 6.28 15.73
N MET A 84 -3.65 7.06 14.78
CA MET A 84 -2.20 7.28 14.68
C MET A 84 -1.67 8.12 15.84
N GLU A 85 -2.33 9.22 16.15
CA GLU A 85 -1.93 10.11 17.25
C GLU A 85 -1.85 9.36 18.57
N ALA A 86 -2.92 8.67 18.96
CA ALA A 86 -2.96 7.86 20.18
C ALA A 86 -1.89 6.75 20.22
N LEU A 87 -1.57 6.16 19.07
CA LEU A 87 -0.46 5.21 18.97
C LEU A 87 0.88 5.90 19.23
N LEU A 88 1.14 7.05 18.58
CA LEU A 88 2.39 7.78 18.71
C LEU A 88 2.60 8.28 20.15
N GLU A 89 1.56 8.81 20.81
CA GLU A 89 1.61 9.18 22.23
C GLU A 89 2.01 7.99 23.11
N GLN A 90 1.47 6.81 22.83
CA GLN A 90 1.77 5.60 23.59
C GLN A 90 3.21 5.10 23.45
N ILE A 91 3.81 5.26 22.25
CA ILE A 91 5.10 4.64 21.92
C ILE A 91 6.27 5.61 21.86
N SER A 92 6.04 6.92 21.78
CA SER A 92 7.08 7.92 21.51
C SER A 92 8.28 7.85 22.46
N ALA A 93 8.02 7.57 23.75
CA ALA A 93 9.07 7.43 24.75
C ALA A 93 9.94 6.17 24.59
N GLU A 94 9.44 5.16 23.87
CA GLU A 94 10.12 3.88 23.66
C GLU A 94 10.85 3.80 22.31
N VAL A 95 10.47 4.68 21.37
CA VAL A 95 11.10 4.70 20.03
C VAL A 95 12.50 5.29 20.15
N ARG A 96 13.48 4.56 19.63
CA ARG A 96 14.88 4.96 19.61
C ARG A 96 15.27 5.57 18.26
N THR A 97 16.24 6.45 18.24
CA THR A 97 16.73 7.10 17.01
C THR A 97 17.42 6.14 16.02
N ASP A 98 17.80 4.95 16.50
CA ASP A 98 18.41 3.90 15.65
C ASP A 98 17.37 2.95 15.02
N GLN A 99 16.07 3.17 15.27
CA GLN A 99 14.98 2.40 14.68
C GLN A 99 14.42 3.10 13.45
N LEU A 100 14.08 2.32 12.43
CA LEU A 100 13.35 2.81 11.27
C LEU A 100 11.84 2.76 11.54
N VAL A 101 11.15 3.87 11.33
CA VAL A 101 9.68 3.94 11.37
C VAL A 101 9.13 3.98 9.94
N VAL A 102 8.27 3.01 9.60
CA VAL A 102 7.62 2.89 8.29
C VAL A 102 6.12 3.05 8.49
N THR A 103 5.48 4.01 7.85
CA THR A 103 4.04 4.25 8.01
C THR A 103 3.25 3.97 6.74
N PHE A 104 2.12 3.28 6.89
CA PHE A 104 1.14 2.99 5.83
C PHE A 104 -0.13 3.85 5.93
N ALA A 105 -0.18 4.78 6.87
CA ALA A 105 -1.37 5.59 7.10
C ALA A 105 -1.60 6.61 5.99
N ALA A 106 -2.70 6.46 5.27
CA ALA A 106 -3.10 7.43 4.24
C ALA A 106 -3.37 8.81 4.86
N GLY A 107 -2.91 9.87 4.20
CA GLY A 107 -3.11 11.25 4.67
C GLY A 107 -2.28 11.64 5.89
N ILE A 108 -1.36 10.79 6.39
CA ILE A 108 -0.42 11.13 7.47
C ILE A 108 0.94 11.43 6.85
N ARG A 109 1.43 12.66 7.00
CA ARG A 109 2.76 13.06 6.53
C ARG A 109 3.86 12.59 7.44
N THR A 110 5.06 12.48 6.91
CA THR A 110 6.25 12.13 7.71
C THR A 110 6.50 13.15 8.81
N SER A 111 6.32 14.45 8.52
CA SER A 111 6.46 15.54 9.49
C SER A 111 5.53 15.40 10.71
N PHE A 112 4.31 14.90 10.52
CA PHE A 112 3.39 14.63 11.63
C PHE A 112 3.96 13.58 12.58
N ILE A 113 4.48 12.47 12.05
CA ILE A 113 5.06 11.38 12.85
C ILE A 113 6.36 11.85 13.52
N GLU A 114 7.22 12.54 12.78
CA GLU A 114 8.47 13.10 13.27
C GLU A 114 8.26 14.07 14.45
N GLY A 115 7.13 14.78 14.48
CA GLY A 115 6.77 15.68 15.58
C GLY A 115 6.52 14.99 16.94
N PHE A 116 6.21 13.69 16.93
CA PHE A 116 6.03 12.88 18.16
C PHE A 116 7.30 12.15 18.61
N LEU A 117 8.27 11.98 17.69
CA LEU A 117 9.44 11.15 17.93
C LEU A 117 10.66 11.97 18.34
N GLN A 118 11.67 11.29 18.84
CA GLN A 118 12.95 11.95 19.11
C GLN A 118 13.56 12.51 17.82
N PRO A 119 14.21 13.67 17.87
CA PRO A 119 14.95 14.20 16.73
C PRO A 119 15.89 13.14 16.13
N GLU A 120 16.05 13.16 14.81
CA GLU A 120 16.88 12.22 14.02
C GLU A 120 16.27 10.81 13.82
N THR A 121 15.10 10.49 14.39
CA THR A 121 14.42 9.22 14.08
C THR A 121 14.04 9.15 12.59
N PRO A 122 14.51 8.13 11.83
CA PRO A 122 14.20 8.02 10.42
C PRO A 122 12.75 7.53 10.21
N VAL A 123 12.00 8.26 9.39
CA VAL A 123 10.62 7.92 9.03
C VAL A 123 10.51 7.73 7.53
N VAL A 124 9.88 6.63 7.09
CA VAL A 124 9.56 6.36 5.68
C VAL A 124 8.05 6.22 5.55
N ARG A 125 7.46 7.01 4.66
CA ARG A 125 6.04 6.91 4.33
C ARG A 125 5.83 5.99 3.15
N VAL A 126 4.84 5.12 3.25
CA VAL A 126 4.47 4.15 2.22
C VAL A 126 3.01 4.37 1.81
N MET A 127 2.76 4.45 0.52
CA MET A 127 1.44 4.25 -0.06
C MET A 127 1.46 2.94 -0.83
N SER A 128 0.69 1.97 -0.39
CA SER A 128 0.52 0.66 -1.01
C SER A 128 -0.95 0.44 -1.38
N ASN A 129 -1.28 -0.71 -1.92
CA ASN A 129 -2.64 -1.03 -2.35
C ASN A 129 -3.06 -2.46 -1.99
N THR A 130 -4.34 -2.76 -2.16
CA THR A 130 -4.94 -4.05 -1.78
C THR A 130 -4.36 -5.29 -2.48
N PRO A 131 -3.77 -5.24 -3.70
CA PRO A 131 -3.09 -6.39 -4.28
C PRO A 131 -1.92 -6.96 -3.48
N VAL A 132 -1.52 -6.33 -2.37
CA VAL A 132 -0.62 -6.93 -1.37
C VAL A 132 -1.10 -8.31 -0.90
N LEU A 133 -2.40 -8.57 -0.94
CA LEU A 133 -3.01 -9.86 -0.58
C LEU A 133 -2.61 -11.02 -1.51
N VAL A 134 -2.14 -10.69 -2.70
CA VAL A 134 -1.73 -11.66 -3.74
C VAL A 134 -0.29 -11.41 -4.23
N ASP A 135 0.52 -10.71 -3.43
CA ASP A 135 1.93 -10.39 -3.68
C ASP A 135 2.19 -9.56 -4.95
N GLU A 136 1.18 -8.83 -5.42
CA GLU A 136 1.25 -7.95 -6.60
C GLU A 136 0.93 -6.49 -6.22
N ALA A 137 1.34 -6.06 -5.02
CA ALA A 137 1.17 -4.68 -4.60
C ALA A 137 1.99 -3.72 -5.48
N MET A 138 1.49 -2.49 -5.60
CA MET A 138 2.30 -1.35 -5.99
C MET A 138 2.50 -0.47 -4.76
N SER A 139 3.74 -0.39 -4.29
CA SER A 139 4.12 0.44 -3.15
C SER A 139 4.99 1.60 -3.59
N VAL A 140 4.68 2.79 -3.10
CA VAL A 140 5.51 3.98 -3.29
C VAL A 140 6.03 4.42 -1.94
N ILE A 141 7.35 4.52 -1.81
CA ILE A 141 8.01 4.93 -0.58
C ILE A 141 8.59 6.34 -0.70
N SER A 142 8.46 7.11 0.36
CA SER A 142 8.96 8.48 0.45
C SER A 142 9.74 8.68 1.74
N ALA A 143 10.92 9.27 1.63
CA ALA A 143 11.76 9.58 2.78
C ALA A 143 11.20 10.77 3.56
N GLY A 144 11.15 10.66 4.89
CA GLY A 144 11.05 11.79 5.80
C GLY A 144 12.39 12.51 5.96
N ARG A 145 12.42 13.48 6.86
CA ARG A 145 13.54 14.41 7.02
C ARG A 145 14.88 13.73 7.35
N HIS A 146 14.84 12.65 8.16
CA HIS A 146 16.02 11.95 8.66
C HIS A 146 16.20 10.55 8.04
N ALA A 147 15.36 10.19 7.06
CA ALA A 147 15.51 8.93 6.36
C ALA A 147 16.57 9.04 5.26
N GLU A 148 17.62 8.25 5.38
CA GLU A 148 18.71 8.13 4.44
C GLU A 148 18.51 6.94 3.48
N ASP A 149 19.36 6.78 2.47
CA ASP A 149 19.30 5.68 1.51
C ASP A 149 19.29 4.28 2.14
N LYS A 150 20.01 4.08 3.24
CA LYS A 150 20.00 2.82 3.98
C LYS A 150 18.62 2.46 4.55
N HIS A 151 17.87 3.49 5.04
CA HIS A 151 16.53 3.31 5.57
C HIS A 151 15.52 3.04 4.45
N MET A 152 15.68 3.74 3.33
CA MET A 152 14.88 3.49 2.13
C MET A 152 15.12 2.08 1.57
N ALA A 153 16.36 1.59 1.60
CA ALA A 153 16.69 0.24 1.16
C ALA A 153 16.05 -0.84 2.05
N ILE A 154 16.00 -0.64 3.37
CA ILE A 154 15.31 -1.55 4.30
C ILE A 154 13.80 -1.59 4.00
N ALA A 155 13.16 -0.42 3.82
CA ALA A 155 11.75 -0.35 3.48
C ALA A 155 11.46 -0.99 2.12
N GLU A 156 12.32 -0.79 1.13
CA GLU A 156 12.21 -1.39 -0.20
C GLU A 156 12.36 -2.91 -0.17
N GLU A 157 13.37 -3.44 0.55
CA GLU A 157 13.55 -4.88 0.77
C GLU A 157 12.30 -5.51 1.40
N LEU A 158 11.78 -4.89 2.46
CA LEU A 158 10.59 -5.38 3.16
C LEU A 158 9.37 -5.48 2.24
N LEU A 159 9.16 -4.48 1.37
CA LEU A 159 7.99 -4.40 0.51
C LEU A 159 8.12 -5.15 -0.80
N SER A 160 9.36 -5.38 -1.29
CA SER A 160 9.61 -6.09 -2.55
C SER A 160 9.18 -7.56 -2.51
N SER A 161 9.02 -8.11 -1.30
CA SER A 161 8.51 -9.48 -1.10
C SER A 161 7.00 -9.63 -1.38
N VAL A 162 6.26 -8.51 -1.42
CA VAL A 162 4.80 -8.49 -1.58
C VAL A 162 4.35 -7.65 -2.79
N GLY A 163 5.28 -7.28 -3.67
CA GLY A 163 4.97 -6.52 -4.88
C GLY A 163 6.14 -5.68 -5.39
N ARG A 164 5.84 -4.66 -6.17
CA ARG A 164 6.83 -3.71 -6.71
C ARG A 164 6.91 -2.45 -5.86
N VAL A 165 8.12 -1.90 -5.77
CA VAL A 165 8.39 -0.68 -4.99
C VAL A 165 9.02 0.37 -5.89
N ILE A 166 8.63 1.62 -5.74
CA ILE A 166 9.31 2.78 -6.32
C ILE A 166 9.50 3.86 -5.26
N ARG A 167 10.55 4.67 -5.43
CA ARG A 167 10.86 5.82 -4.56
C ARG A 167 10.39 7.10 -5.22
N LEU A 168 9.56 7.88 -4.53
CA LEU A 168 9.15 9.21 -4.97
C LEU A 168 9.24 10.21 -3.80
N PRO A 169 9.43 11.51 -4.08
CA PRO A 169 9.27 12.55 -3.08
C PRO A 169 7.86 12.55 -2.48
N GLU A 170 7.73 12.84 -1.18
CA GLU A 170 6.46 12.77 -0.44
C GLU A 170 5.35 13.64 -1.06
N LYS A 171 5.68 14.77 -1.68
CA LYS A 171 4.73 15.64 -2.39
C LYS A 171 3.89 14.94 -3.47
N HIS A 172 4.31 13.76 -3.93
CA HIS A 172 3.57 12.97 -4.94
C HIS A 172 2.63 11.93 -4.33
N GLN A 173 2.63 11.75 -3.01
CA GLN A 173 1.85 10.69 -2.34
C GLN A 173 0.33 10.83 -2.55
N ASP A 174 -0.20 12.04 -2.72
CA ASP A 174 -1.63 12.23 -3.01
C ASP A 174 -2.00 11.76 -4.42
N ALA A 175 -1.15 12.05 -5.40
CA ALA A 175 -1.31 11.53 -6.76
C ALA A 175 -1.17 9.99 -6.78
N VAL A 176 -0.24 9.43 -6.01
CA VAL A 176 -0.06 7.98 -5.84
C VAL A 176 -1.30 7.35 -5.20
N THR A 177 -1.85 7.98 -4.17
CA THR A 177 -3.10 7.52 -3.52
C THR A 177 -4.24 7.44 -4.54
N ALA A 178 -4.41 8.48 -5.35
CA ALA A 178 -5.45 8.55 -6.38
C ALA A 178 -5.26 7.55 -7.52
N THR A 179 -4.01 7.23 -7.89
CA THR A 179 -3.70 6.35 -9.03
C THR A 179 -3.57 4.89 -8.61
N SER A 180 -2.54 4.54 -7.84
CA SER A 180 -2.28 3.15 -7.45
C SER A 180 -2.98 2.73 -6.16
N GLY A 181 -3.16 3.64 -5.20
CA GLY A 181 -3.88 3.35 -3.95
C GLY A 181 -5.35 3.03 -4.19
N SER A 182 -6.06 3.91 -4.89
CA SER A 182 -7.47 3.76 -5.26
C SER A 182 -7.68 2.94 -6.54
N GLY A 183 -6.64 2.78 -7.34
CA GLY A 183 -6.67 2.13 -8.66
C GLY A 183 -7.36 0.77 -8.72
N PRO A 184 -7.16 -0.13 -7.76
CA PRO A 184 -7.85 -1.42 -7.76
C PRO A 184 -9.38 -1.29 -7.86
N ALA A 185 -9.98 -0.28 -7.21
CA ALA A 185 -11.43 -0.05 -7.28
C ALA A 185 -11.89 0.31 -8.70
N TYR A 186 -11.08 1.03 -9.47
CA TYR A 186 -11.40 1.37 -10.86
C TYR A 186 -11.40 0.14 -11.76
N PHE A 187 -10.43 -0.74 -11.56
CA PHE A 187 -10.36 -2.00 -12.30
C PHE A 187 -11.50 -2.97 -11.92
N PHE A 188 -11.89 -3.00 -10.64
CA PHE A 188 -13.03 -3.82 -10.20
C PHE A 188 -14.33 -3.31 -10.80
N LEU A 189 -14.57 -1.99 -10.82
CA LEU A 189 -15.74 -1.39 -11.46
C LEU A 189 -15.78 -1.70 -12.98
N LEU A 190 -14.63 -1.59 -13.66
CA LEU A 190 -14.52 -1.94 -15.06
C LEU A 190 -14.83 -3.42 -15.31
N ALA A 191 -14.26 -4.32 -14.50
CA ALA A 191 -14.51 -5.75 -14.59
C ALA A 191 -15.99 -6.08 -14.40
N GLU A 192 -16.63 -5.48 -13.38
CA GLU A 192 -18.06 -5.64 -13.11
C GLU A 192 -18.92 -5.24 -14.33
N ALA A 193 -18.70 -4.05 -14.88
CA ALA A 193 -19.44 -3.57 -16.05
C ALA A 193 -19.23 -4.46 -17.28
N MET A 194 -18.01 -4.96 -17.51
CA MET A 194 -17.72 -5.86 -18.63
C MET A 194 -18.37 -7.24 -18.44
N ILE A 195 -18.40 -7.79 -17.23
CA ILE A 195 -19.08 -9.05 -16.91
C ILE A 195 -20.59 -8.89 -17.13
N GLU A 196 -21.20 -7.80 -16.69
CA GLU A 196 -22.62 -7.53 -16.92
C GLU A 196 -22.94 -7.43 -18.42
N ALA A 197 -22.11 -6.76 -19.21
CA ALA A 197 -22.27 -6.69 -20.65
C ALA A 197 -22.21 -8.09 -21.29
N CYS A 198 -21.31 -8.96 -20.85
CA CYS A 198 -21.25 -10.35 -21.32
C CYS A 198 -22.55 -11.13 -21.01
N ILE A 199 -23.13 -10.92 -19.84
CA ILE A 199 -24.40 -11.56 -19.44
C ILE A 199 -25.53 -11.06 -20.33
N MET A 200 -25.58 -9.77 -20.65
CA MET A 200 -26.55 -9.21 -21.60
C MET A 200 -26.44 -9.83 -23.01
N LEU A 201 -25.27 -10.30 -23.38
CA LEU A 201 -25.02 -11.03 -24.63
C LEU A 201 -25.35 -12.53 -24.55
N GLY A 202 -25.87 -13.01 -23.41
CA GLY A 202 -26.32 -14.38 -23.24
C GLY A 202 -25.30 -15.34 -22.63
N LEU A 203 -24.14 -14.85 -22.17
CA LEU A 203 -23.17 -15.69 -21.47
C LEU A 203 -23.58 -15.91 -20.01
N SER A 204 -23.23 -17.08 -19.46
CA SER A 204 -23.41 -17.29 -18.01
C SER A 204 -22.42 -16.41 -17.22
N ARG A 205 -22.78 -16.08 -15.98
CA ARG A 205 -21.92 -15.26 -15.10
C ARG A 205 -20.54 -15.88 -14.92
N ASP A 206 -20.44 -17.17 -14.73
CA ASP A 206 -19.16 -17.86 -14.50
C ASP A 206 -18.25 -17.76 -15.71
N VAL A 207 -18.77 -18.01 -16.91
CA VAL A 207 -18.03 -17.87 -18.16
C VAL A 207 -17.62 -16.42 -18.41
N ALA A 208 -18.53 -15.46 -18.19
CA ALA A 208 -18.23 -14.03 -18.33
C ALA A 208 -17.11 -13.60 -17.38
N THR A 209 -17.17 -14.05 -16.12
CA THR A 209 -16.16 -13.74 -15.10
C THR A 209 -14.80 -14.27 -15.50
N GLU A 210 -14.68 -15.52 -15.92
CA GLU A 210 -13.42 -16.12 -16.34
C GLU A 210 -12.81 -15.40 -17.55
N LEU A 211 -13.63 -15.13 -18.57
CA LEU A 211 -13.19 -14.39 -19.78
C LEU A 211 -12.62 -13.02 -19.44
N ILE A 212 -13.33 -12.24 -18.63
CA ILE A 212 -12.92 -10.87 -18.32
C ILE A 212 -11.70 -10.85 -17.43
N ILE A 213 -11.65 -11.63 -16.37
CA ILE A 213 -10.49 -11.67 -15.46
C ILE A 213 -9.22 -12.09 -16.20
N GLN A 214 -9.29 -13.17 -17.01
CA GLN A 214 -8.12 -13.64 -17.75
C GLN A 214 -7.68 -12.64 -18.81
N THR A 215 -8.61 -11.95 -19.47
CA THR A 215 -8.29 -10.91 -20.44
C THR A 215 -7.60 -9.70 -19.78
N MET A 216 -8.10 -9.24 -18.63
CA MET A 216 -7.50 -8.15 -17.87
C MET A 216 -6.07 -8.50 -17.40
N LEU A 217 -5.89 -9.70 -16.83
CA LEU A 217 -4.59 -10.19 -16.39
C LEU A 217 -3.58 -10.27 -17.54
N GLY A 218 -3.98 -10.84 -18.67
CA GLY A 218 -3.15 -10.94 -19.86
C GLY A 218 -2.75 -9.58 -20.42
N SER A 219 -3.70 -8.64 -20.48
CA SER A 219 -3.45 -7.28 -20.96
C SER A 219 -2.51 -6.51 -20.04
N ALA A 220 -2.67 -6.63 -18.71
CA ALA A 220 -1.77 -6.02 -17.75
C ALA A 220 -0.34 -6.59 -17.86
N LYS A 221 -0.19 -7.90 -18.02
CA LYS A 221 1.10 -8.53 -18.28
C LYS A 221 1.73 -8.04 -19.58
N MET A 222 0.97 -7.91 -20.66
CA MET A 222 1.48 -7.36 -21.92
C MET A 222 2.01 -5.93 -21.75
N LEU A 223 1.29 -5.06 -21.05
CA LEU A 223 1.73 -3.70 -20.74
C LEU A 223 3.05 -3.70 -19.96
N ARG A 224 3.16 -4.55 -18.93
CA ARG A 224 4.33 -4.63 -18.07
C ARG A 224 5.55 -5.22 -18.77
N ASP A 225 5.37 -6.35 -19.46
CA ASP A 225 6.48 -7.20 -19.90
C ASP A 225 7.03 -6.78 -21.27
N THR A 226 6.21 -6.14 -22.12
CA THR A 226 6.66 -5.67 -23.43
C THR A 226 7.27 -4.28 -23.42
N GLY A 227 6.95 -3.46 -22.42
CA GLY A 227 7.35 -2.05 -22.35
C GLY A 227 6.76 -1.16 -23.48
N LYS A 228 5.86 -1.70 -24.30
CA LYS A 228 5.21 -0.96 -25.39
C LYS A 228 4.24 0.08 -24.86
N HIS A 229 4.12 1.18 -25.60
CA HIS A 229 3.13 2.21 -25.29
C HIS A 229 1.70 1.64 -25.37
N PRO A 230 0.77 2.01 -24.46
CA PRO A 230 -0.61 1.51 -24.46
C PRO A 230 -1.33 1.70 -25.81
N VAL A 231 -1.02 2.76 -26.54
CA VAL A 231 -1.58 3.01 -27.90
C VAL A 231 -1.16 1.91 -28.87
N GLU A 232 0.12 1.53 -28.89
CA GLU A 232 0.62 0.47 -29.77
C GLU A 232 -0.05 -0.88 -29.48
N LEU A 233 -0.19 -1.24 -28.21
CA LEU A 233 -0.87 -2.48 -27.82
C LEU A 233 -2.34 -2.47 -28.21
N ARG A 234 -3.02 -1.31 -28.08
CA ARG A 234 -4.40 -1.15 -28.52
C ARG A 234 -4.51 -1.30 -30.05
N GLU A 235 -3.60 -0.72 -30.82
CA GLU A 235 -3.58 -0.84 -32.27
C GLU A 235 -3.35 -2.28 -32.74
N MET A 236 -2.51 -3.06 -32.04
CA MET A 236 -2.28 -4.47 -32.36
C MET A 236 -3.55 -5.33 -32.35
N VAL A 237 -4.56 -4.95 -31.58
CA VAL A 237 -5.84 -5.66 -31.45
C VAL A 237 -6.99 -4.94 -32.18
N THR A 238 -6.68 -3.87 -32.93
CA THR A 238 -7.69 -3.02 -33.58
C THR A 238 -7.54 -3.07 -35.09
N SER A 239 -8.25 -3.98 -35.75
CA SER A 239 -8.27 -4.05 -37.20
C SER A 239 -9.23 -3.04 -37.85
N PRO A 240 -8.94 -2.51 -39.06
CA PRO A 240 -9.86 -1.62 -39.76
C PRO A 240 -11.22 -2.28 -40.01
N GLY A 241 -12.29 -1.59 -39.60
CA GLY A 241 -13.67 -2.09 -39.75
C GLY A 241 -14.06 -3.26 -38.84
N GLY A 242 -13.15 -3.68 -37.93
CA GLY A 242 -13.39 -4.81 -37.02
C GLY A 242 -14.25 -4.43 -35.81
N THR A 243 -14.55 -5.43 -34.98
CA THR A 243 -15.37 -5.27 -33.76
C THR A 243 -14.73 -4.35 -32.73
N THR A 244 -13.40 -4.44 -32.57
CA THR A 244 -12.64 -3.65 -31.61
C THR A 244 -12.73 -2.17 -31.87
N ILE A 245 -12.55 -1.71 -33.13
CA ILE A 245 -12.62 -0.27 -33.45
C ILE A 245 -14.02 0.29 -33.20
N MET A 246 -15.07 -0.49 -33.44
CA MET A 246 -16.46 -0.08 -33.16
C MET A 246 -16.68 0.07 -31.65
N ALA A 247 -16.19 -0.87 -30.84
CA ALA A 247 -16.28 -0.79 -29.38
C ALA A 247 -15.50 0.42 -28.82
N ILE A 248 -14.26 0.63 -29.28
CA ILE A 248 -13.44 1.78 -28.85
C ILE A 248 -14.13 3.10 -29.22
N ARG A 249 -14.73 3.21 -30.41
CA ARG A 249 -15.48 4.40 -30.81
C ARG A 249 -16.62 4.71 -29.83
N HIS A 250 -17.40 3.72 -29.41
CA HIS A 250 -18.46 3.91 -28.44
C HIS A 250 -17.95 4.36 -27.07
N LEU A 251 -16.83 3.78 -26.59
CA LEU A 251 -16.20 4.19 -25.34
C LEU A 251 -15.69 5.64 -25.40
N GLU A 252 -15.08 6.03 -26.51
CA GLU A 252 -14.62 7.42 -26.71
C GLU A 252 -15.81 8.40 -26.79
N GLN A 253 -16.90 8.03 -27.48
CA GLN A 253 -18.12 8.85 -27.53
C GLN A 253 -18.80 8.99 -26.15
N ALA A 254 -18.71 7.95 -25.32
CA ALA A 254 -19.20 7.97 -23.92
C ALA A 254 -18.28 8.78 -22.97
N GLY A 255 -17.14 9.31 -23.45
CA GLY A 255 -16.26 10.15 -22.66
C GLY A 255 -15.45 9.41 -21.59
N VAL A 256 -15.16 8.11 -21.78
CA VAL A 256 -14.45 7.29 -20.77
C VAL A 256 -13.11 7.91 -20.37
N ARG A 257 -12.35 8.54 -21.28
CA ARG A 257 -11.10 9.23 -20.93
C ARG A 257 -11.32 10.37 -19.95
N ALA A 258 -12.32 11.22 -20.23
CA ALA A 258 -12.65 12.34 -19.36
C ALA A 258 -13.13 11.86 -17.99
N ALA A 259 -13.89 10.75 -17.94
CA ALA A 259 -14.32 10.15 -16.69
C ALA A 259 -13.13 9.71 -15.82
N PHE A 260 -12.12 9.03 -16.38
CA PHE A 260 -10.91 8.65 -15.64
C PHE A 260 -10.09 9.87 -15.18
N LEU A 261 -9.90 10.88 -16.03
CA LEU A 261 -9.17 12.09 -15.66
C LEU A 261 -9.85 12.80 -14.48
N ASN A 262 -11.16 12.96 -14.54
CA ASN A 262 -11.94 13.62 -13.48
C ASN A 262 -11.96 12.78 -12.18
N ALA A 263 -12.09 11.47 -12.26
CA ALA A 263 -12.12 10.59 -11.10
C ALA A 263 -10.77 10.60 -10.34
N ILE A 264 -9.66 10.53 -11.07
CA ILE A 264 -8.31 10.56 -10.48
C ILE A 264 -8.02 11.94 -9.87
N ASP A 265 -8.40 13.03 -10.53
CA ASP A 265 -8.27 14.40 -10.00
C ASP A 265 -9.07 14.58 -8.70
N ALA A 266 -10.33 14.11 -8.68
CA ALA A 266 -11.17 14.17 -7.49
C ALA A 266 -10.57 13.36 -6.32
N ALA A 267 -10.05 12.17 -6.60
CA ALA A 267 -9.41 11.34 -5.58
C ALA A 267 -8.13 11.99 -5.03
N SER A 268 -7.32 12.62 -5.89
CA SER A 268 -6.10 13.33 -5.49
C SER A 268 -6.41 14.54 -4.61
N LYS A 269 -7.39 15.35 -4.97
CA LYS A 269 -7.88 16.48 -4.15
C LYS A 269 -8.35 15.99 -2.78
N ARG A 270 -9.15 14.92 -2.76
CA ARG A 270 -9.64 14.37 -1.50
C ARG A 270 -8.53 13.85 -0.60
N SER A 271 -7.49 13.22 -1.18
CA SER A 271 -6.31 12.79 -0.43
C SER A 271 -5.59 13.97 0.22
N ALA A 272 -5.39 15.06 -0.52
CA ALA A 272 -4.77 16.28 0.01
C ALA A 272 -5.60 16.91 1.15
N GLU A 273 -6.92 17.00 1.00
CA GLU A 273 -7.82 17.51 2.07
C GLU A 273 -7.71 16.69 3.36
N LEU A 274 -7.63 15.37 3.24
CA LEU A 274 -7.48 14.47 4.39
C LEU A 274 -6.12 14.64 5.08
N ALA A 275 -5.09 15.06 4.35
CA ALA A 275 -3.77 15.36 4.90
C ALA A 275 -3.72 16.72 5.61
N MET A 276 -4.31 17.78 5.03
CA MET A 276 -4.32 19.14 5.59
C MET A 276 -5.03 19.23 6.95
N GLY A 277 -6.12 18.51 7.16
CA GLY A 277 -6.84 18.51 8.45
C GLY A 277 -6.06 17.89 9.61
N ARG A 278 -4.79 17.53 9.43
CA ARG A 278 -3.92 16.87 10.42
C ARG A 278 -2.51 17.46 10.47
N ASP A 279 -2.27 18.61 9.83
CA ASP A 279 -0.97 19.28 9.88
C ASP A 279 -0.87 20.05 11.20
N PRO A 280 0.12 19.78 12.09
CA PRO A 280 0.27 20.52 13.36
C PRO A 280 0.66 21.98 13.18
N GLU A 281 1.11 22.40 11.97
CA GLU A 281 1.41 23.82 11.66
C GLU A 281 0.16 24.64 11.29
N GLU A 282 -0.96 23.99 10.94
CA GLU A 282 -2.26 24.63 10.73
C GLU A 282 -3.18 24.36 11.94
N GLY A 283 -2.80 24.89 13.10
CA GLY A 283 -3.69 24.94 14.25
C GLY A 283 -4.99 25.68 13.87
N PRO A 284 -6.10 25.42 14.59
CA PRO A 284 -7.38 26.06 14.28
C PRO A 284 -7.20 27.58 14.42
N HIS A 285 -7.05 28.27 13.31
CA HIS A 285 -7.24 29.70 13.28
C HIS A 285 -8.72 29.96 13.57
N GLY A 286 -8.95 30.54 14.74
CA GLY A 286 -10.19 30.86 15.40
C GLY A 286 -11.26 31.57 14.59
#